data_d6c135990ad0eeed475e4405195b5635
#
_entry.id   d6c135990ad0eeed475e4405195b5635
#
_cell.length_a   1.000
_cell.length_b   1.000
_cell.length_c   1.000
_cell.angle_alpha   90.00
_cell.angle_beta   90.00
_cell.angle_gamma   90.00
#
_symmetry.space_group_name_H-M   'P 1'
#
loop_
_entity.id
_entity.type
_entity.pdbx_description
1 polymer ?
#
loop_
_entity_poly.entity_id
_entity_poly.type
_entity_poly.pdbx_seq_one_letter_code
_entity_poly.pdbx_strand_id
1 'polypeptide(L)'
;MCNEIINGEVSSCDVPFSKKLLEFNKDYMRLTKQVADSCMNYDLPEYMVIGTSAIVNTEIDGAVGMNSGIFNNPFLIWGRYQSHFGRNMLKISFQFHHTQMDGAHAGKFLELLQKNIDNIGRKKEKK
;
A
#
# COMPACT_ATOMS: atom_id res chain seq x y z
N MET A 1 -1.51 1.76 -6.65
CA MET A 1 -1.76 3.23 -6.68
C MET A 1 -1.26 3.83 -5.37
N CYS A 2 -0.33 4.75 -5.44
CA CYS A 2 0.12 5.55 -4.29
C CYS A 2 -0.36 6.98 -4.52
N ASN A 3 -1.01 7.59 -3.56
CA ASN A 3 -1.40 8.99 -3.64
C ASN A 3 -0.31 9.84 -2.99
N GLU A 4 0.26 10.75 -3.73
CA GLU A 4 1.22 11.74 -3.23
C GLU A 4 0.61 13.14 -3.35
N ILE A 5 0.83 13.95 -2.33
CA ILE A 5 0.45 15.37 -2.37
C ILE A 5 1.66 16.14 -2.88
N ILE A 6 1.54 16.69 -4.08
CA ILE A 6 2.58 17.45 -4.74
C ILE A 6 2.05 18.85 -4.97
N ASN A 7 2.72 19.86 -4.44
CA ASN A 7 2.29 21.28 -4.55
C ASN A 7 0.83 21.53 -4.10
N GLY A 8 0.32 20.75 -3.14
CA GLY A 8 -1.06 20.86 -2.65
C GLY A 8 -2.11 20.08 -3.45
N GLU A 9 -1.71 19.41 -4.52
CA GLU A 9 -2.58 18.54 -5.32
C GLU A 9 -2.26 17.06 -5.07
N VAL A 10 -3.29 16.20 -5.18
CA VAL A 10 -3.14 14.76 -5.02
C VAL A 10 -2.88 14.12 -6.37
N SER A 11 -1.75 13.47 -6.52
CA SER A 11 -1.41 12.69 -7.71
C SER A 11 -1.39 11.20 -7.41
N SER A 12 -1.73 10.38 -8.39
CA SER A 12 -1.72 8.92 -8.30
C SER A 12 -0.58 8.33 -9.12
N CYS A 13 -0.03 7.23 -8.63
CA CYS A 13 1.03 6.50 -9.32
C CYS A 13 0.75 5.00 -9.25
N ASP A 14 0.53 4.37 -10.38
CA ASP A 14 0.43 2.92 -10.48
C ASP A 14 1.83 2.31 -10.62
N VAL A 15 2.15 1.36 -9.75
CA VAL A 15 3.43 0.66 -9.78
C VAL A 15 3.17 -0.79 -10.20
N PRO A 16 3.81 -1.27 -11.30
CA PRO A 16 3.60 -2.63 -11.75
C PRO A 16 4.09 -3.65 -10.73
N PHE A 17 3.38 -4.78 -10.62
CA PHE A 17 3.77 -5.86 -9.74
C PHE A 17 5.08 -6.52 -10.21
N SER A 18 5.97 -6.79 -9.27
CA SER A 18 7.14 -7.65 -9.48
C SER A 18 7.26 -8.69 -8.37
N LYS A 19 7.63 -9.92 -8.73
CA LYS A 19 7.89 -11.00 -7.76
C LYS A 19 9.12 -10.75 -6.91
N LYS A 20 10.04 -9.90 -7.37
CA LYS A 20 11.26 -9.55 -6.64
C LYS A 20 11.13 -8.18 -6.00
N LEU A 21 11.24 -8.13 -4.68
CA LEU A 21 11.10 -6.91 -3.90
C LEU A 21 12.05 -5.79 -4.36
N LEU A 22 13.28 -6.13 -4.75
CA LEU A 22 14.26 -5.14 -5.23
C LEU A 22 13.86 -4.52 -6.56
N GLU A 23 13.28 -5.30 -7.48
CA GLU A 23 12.78 -4.80 -8.77
C GLU A 23 11.55 -3.90 -8.53
N PHE A 24 10.61 -4.37 -7.72
CA PHE A 24 9.46 -3.56 -7.32
C PHE A 24 9.90 -2.22 -6.71
N ASN A 25 10.86 -2.24 -5.79
CA ASN A 25 11.35 -1.02 -5.15
C ASN A 25 12.00 -0.04 -6.13
N LYS A 26 12.75 -0.56 -7.13
CA LYS A 26 13.33 0.29 -8.18
C LYS A 26 12.24 0.99 -9.00
N ASP A 27 11.22 0.25 -9.42
CA ASP A 27 10.10 0.82 -10.17
C ASP A 27 9.29 1.79 -9.31
N TYR A 28 9.03 1.45 -8.06
CA TYR A 28 8.38 2.34 -7.11
C TYR A 28 9.11 3.69 -7.00
N MET A 29 10.40 3.67 -6.70
CA MET A 29 11.19 4.91 -6.56
C MET A 29 11.28 5.71 -7.86
N ARG A 30 11.39 5.04 -9.00
CA ARG A 30 11.47 5.70 -10.30
C ARG A 30 10.14 6.36 -10.69
N LEU A 31 9.04 5.63 -10.57
CA LEU A 31 7.71 6.09 -10.99
C LEU A 31 7.16 7.17 -10.05
N THR A 32 7.32 7.00 -8.73
CA THR A 32 6.89 8.03 -7.77
C THR A 32 7.68 9.32 -7.96
N LYS A 33 8.98 9.23 -8.23
CA LYS A 33 9.78 10.41 -8.57
C LYS A 33 9.31 11.07 -9.87
N GLN A 34 9.01 10.28 -10.89
CA GLN A 34 8.49 10.80 -12.17
C GLN A 34 7.16 11.56 -11.96
N VAL A 35 6.23 10.99 -11.19
CA VAL A 35 4.96 11.66 -10.85
C VAL A 35 5.21 12.94 -10.04
N ALA A 36 6.14 12.90 -9.08
CA ALA A 36 6.51 14.07 -8.29
C ALA A 36 7.08 15.21 -9.15
N ASP A 37 7.95 14.86 -10.10
CA ASP A 37 8.60 15.85 -10.96
C ASP A 37 7.65 16.43 -12.04
N SER A 38 6.71 15.61 -12.55
CA SER A 38 5.80 16.00 -13.63
C SER A 38 4.45 16.56 -13.16
N CYS A 39 4.07 16.31 -11.90
CA CYS A 39 2.73 16.58 -11.35
C CYS A 39 1.60 15.93 -12.18
N MET A 40 1.88 14.84 -12.87
CA MET A 40 0.94 14.11 -13.70
C MET A 40 0.74 12.70 -13.16
N ASN A 41 -0.50 12.23 -13.17
CA ASN A 41 -0.82 10.86 -12.80
C ASN A 41 -0.13 9.86 -13.73
N TYR A 42 0.27 8.73 -13.16
CA TYR A 42 0.73 7.57 -13.91
C TYR A 42 -0.21 6.41 -13.66
N ASP A 43 -1.01 6.06 -14.65
CA ASP A 43 -2.08 5.07 -14.53
C ASP A 43 -1.83 3.87 -15.45
N LEU A 44 -2.16 2.68 -14.98
CA LEU A 44 -2.12 1.42 -15.72
C LEU A 44 -3.55 0.84 -15.85
N PRO A 45 -4.38 1.38 -16.76
CA PRO A 45 -5.82 1.11 -16.79
C PRO A 45 -6.19 -0.33 -17.15
N GLU A 46 -5.28 -1.09 -17.73
CA GLU A 46 -5.51 -2.49 -18.14
C GLU A 46 -5.32 -3.50 -17.01
N TYR A 47 -4.88 -3.04 -15.83
CA TYR A 47 -4.56 -3.91 -14.70
C TYR A 47 -5.49 -3.67 -13.51
N MET A 48 -5.75 -4.73 -12.76
CA MET A 48 -6.37 -4.59 -11.44
C MET A 48 -5.39 -3.91 -10.49
N VAL A 49 -5.83 -2.84 -9.85
CA VAL A 49 -5.00 -2.05 -8.94
C VAL A 49 -5.46 -2.27 -7.49
N ILE A 50 -4.52 -2.51 -6.60
CA ILE A 50 -4.74 -2.39 -5.15
C ILE A 50 -4.32 -0.98 -4.74
N GLY A 51 -5.28 -0.20 -4.27
CA GLY A 51 -5.03 1.16 -3.81
C GLY A 51 -4.27 1.16 -2.47
N THR A 52 -3.33 2.07 -2.33
CA THR A 52 -2.61 2.26 -1.06
C THR A 52 -2.49 3.73 -0.72
N SER A 53 -2.59 4.06 0.57
CA SER A 53 -2.35 5.41 1.07
C SER A 53 -1.64 5.35 2.42
N ALA A 54 -0.65 6.22 2.59
CA ALA A 54 0.09 6.36 3.83
C ALA A 54 -0.21 7.72 4.47
N ILE A 55 -0.69 7.71 5.71
CA ILE A 55 -0.81 8.92 6.52
C ILE A 55 0.48 9.06 7.33
N VAL A 56 1.48 9.66 6.69
CA VAL A 56 2.80 9.83 7.30
C VAL A 56 2.73 10.74 8.52
N ASN A 57 3.58 10.50 9.49
CA ASN A 57 3.70 11.27 10.74
C ASN A 57 2.51 11.20 11.70
N THR A 58 1.50 10.39 11.42
CA THR A 58 0.32 10.24 12.27
C THR A 58 0.07 8.77 12.59
N GLU A 59 -0.19 8.48 13.84
CA GLU A 59 -0.69 7.17 14.27
C GLU A 59 -2.19 7.09 13.97
N ILE A 60 -2.64 5.95 13.49
CA ILE A 60 -4.06 5.70 13.24
C ILE A 60 -4.50 4.44 13.99
N ASP A 61 -5.72 4.41 14.46
CA ASP A 61 -6.37 3.21 14.99
C ASP A 61 -7.18 2.47 13.92
N GLY A 62 -7.62 3.20 12.90
CA GLY A 62 -8.31 2.70 11.73
C GLY A 62 -8.57 3.82 10.76
N ALA A 63 -8.92 3.47 9.53
CA ALA A 63 -9.33 4.41 8.51
C ALA A 63 -10.39 3.75 7.62
N VAL A 64 -11.34 4.54 7.17
CA VAL A 64 -12.40 4.13 6.24
C VAL A 64 -12.32 5.04 5.03
N GLY A 65 -12.12 4.45 3.85
CA GLY A 65 -12.17 5.19 2.60
C GLY A 65 -13.60 5.56 2.20
N MET A 66 -13.74 6.60 1.42
CA MET A 66 -15.04 6.96 0.85
C MET A 66 -15.50 5.92 -0.17
N ASN A 67 -16.79 5.59 -0.13
CA ASN A 67 -17.41 4.81 -1.20
C ASN A 67 -17.61 5.72 -2.42
N SER A 68 -16.78 5.55 -3.43
CA SER A 68 -16.91 6.32 -4.68
C SER A 68 -18.01 5.79 -5.61
N GLY A 69 -18.49 4.57 -5.37
CA GLY A 69 -19.41 3.86 -6.29
C GLY A 69 -18.77 3.42 -7.61
N ILE A 70 -17.56 3.88 -7.91
CA ILE A 70 -16.83 3.63 -9.17
C ILE A 70 -15.59 2.75 -8.91
N PHE A 71 -14.85 3.05 -7.85
CA PHE A 71 -13.63 2.33 -7.51
C PHE A 71 -13.92 1.25 -6.47
N ASN A 72 -14.01 -0.01 -6.91
CA ASN A 72 -14.34 -1.17 -6.08
C ASN A 72 -13.10 -2.02 -5.72
N ASN A 73 -11.92 -1.61 -6.12
CA ASN A 73 -10.70 -2.36 -5.86
C ASN A 73 -10.30 -2.32 -4.38
N PRO A 74 -9.58 -3.34 -3.88
CA PRO A 74 -9.08 -3.34 -2.52
C PRO A 74 -8.21 -2.12 -2.22
N PHE A 75 -8.31 -1.60 -1.01
CA PHE A 75 -7.59 -0.42 -0.56
C PHE A 75 -6.95 -0.63 0.81
N LEU A 76 -5.68 -0.26 0.93
CA LEU A 76 -4.90 -0.34 2.15
C LEU A 76 -4.51 1.07 2.62
N ILE A 77 -4.80 1.36 3.88
CA ILE A 77 -4.38 2.62 4.52
C ILE A 77 -3.55 2.28 5.75
N TRP A 78 -2.44 2.96 5.93
CA TRP A 78 -1.62 2.83 7.14
C TRP A 78 -1.13 4.19 7.62
N GLY A 79 -0.82 4.26 8.92
CA GLY A 79 -0.23 5.42 9.54
C GLY A 79 1.25 5.22 9.85
N ARG A 80 1.75 5.99 10.82
CA ARG A 80 3.11 5.82 11.35
C ARG A 80 3.21 4.51 12.12
N TYR A 81 4.33 3.81 11.96
CA TYR A 81 4.62 2.63 12.78
C TYR A 81 4.89 3.02 14.24
N GLN A 82 4.54 2.12 15.15
CA GLN A 82 4.76 2.24 16.59
C GLN A 82 5.82 1.25 17.02
N SER A 83 6.71 1.66 17.92
CA SER A 83 7.71 0.77 18.51
C SER A 83 7.34 0.45 19.95
N HIS A 84 7.09 -0.83 20.22
CA HIS A 84 6.80 -1.34 21.56
C HIS A 84 7.73 -2.51 21.89
N PHE A 85 8.46 -2.41 23.02
CA PHE A 85 9.35 -3.47 23.51
C PHE A 85 10.31 -4.04 22.44
N GLY A 86 10.90 -3.16 21.60
CA GLY A 86 11.81 -3.56 20.53
C GLY A 86 11.16 -4.17 19.30
N ARG A 87 9.82 -4.17 19.21
CA ARG A 87 9.08 -4.58 18.03
C ARG A 87 8.43 -3.38 17.37
N ASN A 88 8.55 -3.31 16.06
CA ASN A 88 7.84 -2.30 15.27
C ASN A 88 6.50 -2.86 14.80
N MET A 89 5.44 -2.13 15.08
CA MET A 89 4.07 -2.48 14.70
C MET A 89 3.49 -1.42 13.79
N LEU A 90 2.82 -1.84 12.74
CA LEU A 90 2.11 -0.98 11.81
C LEU A 90 0.64 -1.36 11.79
N LYS A 91 -0.23 -0.43 12.14
CA LYS A 91 -1.67 -0.62 11.99
C LYS A 91 -2.05 -0.39 10.53
N ILE A 92 -2.75 -1.36 9.96
CA ILE A 92 -3.23 -1.34 8.57
C ILE A 92 -4.76 -1.42 8.60
N SER A 93 -5.42 -0.51 7.90
CA SER A 93 -6.84 -0.61 7.57
C SER A 93 -6.96 -1.17 6.16
N PHE A 94 -7.65 -2.29 6.02
CA PHE A 94 -7.88 -2.96 4.75
C PHE A 94 -9.36 -2.91 4.40
N GLN A 95 -9.67 -2.31 3.27
CA GLN A 95 -11.01 -2.15 2.75
C GLN A 95 -11.15 -2.89 1.44
N PHE A 96 -12.27 -3.57 1.23
CA PHE A 96 -12.56 -4.32 0.02
C PHE A 96 -14.07 -4.30 -0.28
N HIS A 97 -14.41 -4.52 -1.54
CA HIS A 97 -15.80 -4.63 -1.96
C HIS A 97 -16.27 -6.08 -1.84
N HIS A 98 -17.41 -6.29 -1.22
CA HIS A 98 -17.91 -7.63 -0.89
C HIS A 98 -18.23 -8.50 -2.12
N THR A 99 -18.44 -7.88 -3.29
CA THR A 99 -18.61 -8.62 -4.55
C THR A 99 -17.32 -9.23 -5.08
N GLN A 100 -16.16 -8.76 -4.63
CA GLN A 100 -14.84 -9.24 -5.08
C GLN A 100 -14.19 -10.16 -4.06
N MET A 101 -14.49 -9.99 -2.78
CA MET A 101 -13.82 -10.66 -1.68
C MET A 101 -14.76 -10.80 -0.49
N ASP A 102 -14.74 -11.94 0.17
CA ASP A 102 -15.41 -12.14 1.46
C ASP A 102 -14.42 -12.00 2.64
N GLY A 103 -14.95 -12.05 3.85
CA GLY A 103 -14.15 -11.92 5.06
C GLY A 103 -13.08 -13.01 5.23
N ALA A 104 -13.33 -14.23 4.74
CA ALA A 104 -12.37 -15.32 4.80
C ALA A 104 -11.17 -15.06 3.88
N HIS A 105 -11.41 -14.57 2.66
CA HIS A 105 -10.37 -14.18 1.72
C HIS A 105 -9.57 -12.98 2.23
N ALA A 106 -10.24 -11.99 2.82
CA ALA A 106 -9.58 -10.83 3.42
C ALA A 106 -8.68 -11.23 4.60
N GLY A 107 -9.16 -12.11 5.48
CA GLY A 107 -8.37 -12.67 6.58
C GLY A 107 -7.14 -13.42 6.07
N LYS A 108 -7.31 -14.25 5.04
CA LYS A 108 -6.20 -14.97 4.40
C LYS A 108 -5.16 -14.04 3.78
N PHE A 109 -5.60 -12.97 3.16
CA PHE A 109 -4.70 -11.95 2.61
C PHE A 109 -3.83 -11.33 3.71
N LEU A 110 -4.44 -10.89 4.82
CA LEU A 110 -3.72 -10.27 5.93
C LEU A 110 -2.74 -11.24 6.61
N GLU A 111 -3.13 -12.51 6.77
CA GLU A 111 -2.25 -13.56 7.29
C GLU A 111 -1.02 -13.78 6.40
N LEU A 112 -1.21 -13.86 5.08
CA LEU A 112 -0.14 -13.99 4.11
C LEU A 112 0.76 -12.76 4.06
N LEU A 113 0.19 -11.57 4.18
CA LEU A 113 0.95 -10.32 4.27
C LEU A 113 1.87 -10.34 5.47
N GLN A 114 1.36 -10.66 6.67
CA GLN A 114 2.17 -10.77 7.88
C GLN A 114 3.30 -11.79 7.73
N LYS A 115 2.99 -12.97 7.22
CA LYS A 115 3.98 -14.02 6.97
C LYS A 115 5.10 -13.59 6.02
N ASN A 116 4.77 -12.84 4.98
CA ASN A 116 5.78 -12.32 4.05
C ASN A 116 6.66 -11.25 4.70
N ILE A 117 6.09 -10.36 5.51
CA ILE A 117 6.85 -9.36 6.27
C ILE A 117 7.84 -10.04 7.24
N ASP A 118 7.39 -11.05 7.99
CA ASP A 118 8.24 -11.81 8.91
C ASP A 118 9.41 -12.52 8.19
N ASN A 119 9.15 -13.05 6.99
CA ASN A 119 10.18 -13.71 6.19
C ASN A 119 11.25 -12.75 5.65
N ILE A 120 10.88 -11.51 5.34
CA ILE A 120 11.84 -10.47 4.90
C ILE A 120 12.79 -10.11 6.06
N GLY A 121 12.26 -9.96 7.28
CA GLY A 121 13.05 -9.69 8.47
C GLY A 121 14.10 -10.78 8.72
N ARG A 122 13.70 -12.03 8.70
CA ARG A 122 14.60 -13.18 8.96
C ARG A 122 15.72 -13.35 7.92
N LYS A 123 15.54 -12.93 6.68
CA LYS A 123 16.59 -12.98 5.66
C LYS A 123 17.72 -11.97 5.88
N LYS A 124 17.47 -10.88 6.61
CA LYS A 124 18.49 -9.89 6.97
C LYS A 124 19.37 -10.33 8.12
N GLU A 125 18.87 -11.18 9.00
CA GLU A 125 19.66 -11.68 10.16
C GLU A 125 20.66 -12.79 9.81
N LYS A 126 20.56 -13.39 8.61
CA LYS A 126 21.44 -14.47 8.13
C LYS A 126 22.60 -13.99 7.23
N LYS A 127 22.80 -12.70 7.13
CA LYS A 127 23.97 -12.08 6.48
C LYS A 127 24.81 -11.34 7.50
#